data_d998d8883e4cc4c60fe3a1288fc1c39d
#
_entry.id   d998d8883e4cc4c60fe3a1288fc1c39d
#
_cell.length_a   1.000
_cell.length_b   1.000
_cell.length_c   1.000
_cell.angle_alpha   90.00
_cell.angle_beta   90.00
_cell.angle_gamma   90.00
#
_symmetry.space_group_name_H-M   'P 1'
#
loop_
_entity.id
_entity.type
_entity.pdbx_description
1 polymer ?
#
loop_
_entity_poly.entity_id
_entity_poly.type
_entity_poly.pdbx_seq_one_letter_code
_entity_poly.pdbx_strand_id
1 'polypeptide(L)'
;KVIETFESMGLRFGRDVNAYTSYDETVYQVSLPTTQKQNLQQVMAIFSEWSNAATFEKLEVDAERGVITEEWRAHQDAKWRTSQARCPFLLANTRNLAREPIGLMDTVATVTPAQLRQFYQRWYQPNNMTFIVVGDIDSKEALALIKDNLSKLPANKAAENRVWPTKAENHLRFNIINDKENRVNGIALYYRLPMVQVNGEQSFIEQAEWSMLVQLFNQRLQERIQSGELKTISGGTARSVKIAPDYQSLFFRVNARDDNMQDAANALMAELATIDQHGFSAEELDDVKSTRLTWLKNAVDQQAERDLRMLTSRLASSSLNNTPFLSPEETYQLSKRLWQQITVQSLAEKWQQLRKNQDAFWEQMVNNEVAAKKAL
;
A
#
# COMPACT_ATOMS: atom_id res chain seq x y z
N LYS A 1 12.69 7.66 29.99
CA LYS A 1 13.91 8.30 29.42
C LYS A 1 13.71 8.73 27.95
N VAL A 2 13.41 7.82 27.02
CA VAL A 2 13.24 8.21 25.59
C VAL A 2 12.02 9.14 25.41
N ILE A 3 10.90 8.85 26.07
CA ILE A 3 9.71 9.69 26.07
C ILE A 3 10.03 11.09 26.58
N GLU A 4 10.63 11.20 27.76
CA GLU A 4 11.04 12.47 28.36
C GLU A 4 12.01 13.26 27.45
N THR A 5 12.90 12.58 26.75
CA THR A 5 13.79 13.21 25.79
C THR A 5 13.03 13.83 24.63
N PHE A 6 12.07 13.11 24.03
CA PHE A 6 11.25 13.67 22.97
C PHE A 6 10.37 14.81 23.45
N GLU A 7 9.75 14.69 24.63
CA GLU A 7 8.96 15.75 25.25
C GLU A 7 9.78 17.01 25.52
N SER A 8 11.04 16.86 25.97
CA SER A 8 11.95 17.99 26.17
C SER A 8 12.30 18.73 24.86
N MET A 9 12.21 18.08 23.72
CA MET A 9 12.32 18.67 22.38
C MET A 9 10.99 19.25 21.86
N GLY A 10 9.90 19.18 22.64
CA GLY A 10 8.55 19.59 22.24
C GLY A 10 7.84 18.59 21.31
N LEU A 11 8.32 17.37 21.20
CA LEU A 11 7.73 16.34 20.36
C LEU A 11 6.66 15.55 21.11
N ARG A 12 5.61 15.17 20.39
CA ARG A 12 4.51 14.37 20.91
C ARG A 12 4.43 13.01 20.19
N PHE A 13 4.28 11.95 20.98
CA PHE A 13 4.01 10.62 20.43
C PHE A 13 2.68 10.60 19.66
N GLY A 14 2.65 9.81 18.58
CA GLY A 14 1.52 9.73 17.65
C GLY A 14 1.46 10.84 16.61
N ARG A 15 1.91 12.06 16.95
CA ARG A 15 1.95 13.19 16.01
C ARG A 15 3.33 13.40 15.37
N ASP A 16 4.37 13.49 16.20
CA ASP A 16 5.72 13.85 15.77
C ASP A 16 6.69 12.66 15.83
N VAL A 17 6.41 11.71 16.71
CA VAL A 17 7.13 10.44 16.87
C VAL A 17 6.14 9.31 16.65
N ASN A 18 6.38 8.48 15.64
CA ASN A 18 5.51 7.37 15.30
C ASN A 18 6.31 6.20 14.72
N ALA A 19 5.71 5.02 14.71
CA ALA A 19 6.21 3.85 14.02
C ALA A 19 5.04 3.05 13.46
N TYR A 20 5.29 2.32 12.38
CA TYR A 20 4.33 1.33 11.89
C TYR A 20 5.05 0.07 11.44
N THR A 21 4.33 -1.04 11.51
CA THR A 21 4.76 -2.34 10.98
C THR A 21 3.79 -2.78 9.89
N SER A 22 4.33 -3.26 8.79
CA SER A 22 3.61 -3.96 7.74
C SER A 22 4.12 -5.41 7.64
N TYR A 23 3.79 -6.12 6.57
CA TYR A 23 4.17 -7.53 6.42
C TYR A 23 5.68 -7.75 6.36
N ASP A 24 6.43 -6.84 5.75
CA ASP A 24 7.86 -7.01 5.44
C ASP A 24 8.72 -5.83 5.94
N GLU A 25 8.15 -4.90 6.69
CA GLU A 25 8.82 -3.67 7.09
C GLU A 25 8.38 -3.17 8.45
N THR A 26 9.28 -2.50 9.16
CA THR A 26 8.99 -1.64 10.30
C THR A 26 9.65 -0.29 10.04
N VAL A 27 8.88 0.80 10.13
CA VAL A 27 9.34 2.15 9.85
C VAL A 27 9.17 3.01 11.10
N TYR A 28 10.25 3.62 11.56
CA TYR A 28 10.26 4.59 12.65
C TYR A 28 10.37 5.99 12.08
N GLN A 29 9.57 6.92 12.58
CA GLN A 29 9.45 8.28 12.06
C GLN A 29 9.55 9.29 13.19
N VAL A 30 10.38 10.31 12.98
CA VAL A 30 10.46 11.47 13.89
C VAL A 30 10.43 12.74 13.03
N SER A 31 9.49 13.64 13.35
CA SER A 31 9.38 14.95 12.72
C SER A 31 9.83 16.04 13.70
N LEU A 32 10.95 16.68 13.41
CA LEU A 32 11.47 17.78 14.22
C LEU A 32 10.82 19.10 13.77
N PRO A 33 10.36 19.95 14.70
CA PRO A 33 9.79 21.26 14.38
C PRO A 33 10.85 22.30 14.02
N THR A 34 12.13 21.95 14.15
CA THR A 34 13.27 22.85 13.97
C THR A 34 14.49 22.11 13.47
N THR A 35 15.33 22.79 12.69
CA THR A 35 16.61 22.28 12.19
C THR A 35 17.76 22.47 13.19
N GLN A 36 17.48 22.72 14.47
CA GLN A 36 18.53 22.84 15.48
C GLN A 36 19.39 21.58 15.52
N LYS A 37 20.69 21.76 15.29
CA LYS A 37 21.68 20.67 15.22
C LYS A 37 21.66 19.76 16.44
N GLN A 38 21.48 20.31 17.64
CA GLN A 38 21.44 19.55 18.87
C GLN A 38 20.27 18.56 18.91
N ASN A 39 19.08 18.98 18.47
CA ASN A 39 17.91 18.09 18.41
C ASN A 39 18.12 16.97 17.39
N LEU A 40 18.68 17.29 16.24
CA LEU A 40 18.98 16.30 15.23
C LEU A 40 20.02 15.27 15.72
N GLN A 41 21.08 15.72 16.41
CA GLN A 41 22.06 14.83 17.03
C GLN A 41 21.44 13.88 18.07
N GLN A 42 20.53 14.40 18.92
CA GLN A 42 19.82 13.57 19.90
C GLN A 42 18.92 12.53 19.23
N VAL A 43 18.18 12.91 18.19
CA VAL A 43 17.35 11.97 17.42
C VAL A 43 18.21 10.90 16.75
N MET A 44 19.36 11.28 16.16
CA MET A 44 20.29 10.29 15.58
C MET A 44 20.82 9.31 16.62
N ALA A 45 21.14 9.77 17.81
CA ALA A 45 21.56 8.89 18.91
C ALA A 45 20.44 7.92 19.31
N ILE A 46 19.19 8.39 19.40
CA ILE A 46 18.03 7.54 19.69
C ILE A 46 17.85 6.48 18.61
N PHE A 47 17.93 6.86 17.33
CA PHE A 47 17.83 5.87 16.23
C PHE A 47 18.97 4.85 16.28
N SER A 48 20.17 5.25 16.65
CA SER A 48 21.29 4.33 16.86
C SER A 48 20.98 3.32 17.97
N GLU A 49 20.42 3.78 19.10
CA GLU A 49 20.02 2.91 20.20
C GLU A 49 18.87 1.96 19.80
N TRP A 50 17.85 2.47 19.11
CA TRP A 50 16.76 1.64 18.58
C TRP A 50 17.25 0.57 17.61
N SER A 51 18.32 0.86 16.89
CA SER A 51 18.89 -0.07 15.91
C SER A 51 19.68 -1.22 16.53
N ASN A 52 20.20 -1.08 17.77
CA ASN A 52 21.12 -2.08 18.33
C ASN A 52 21.02 -2.30 19.86
N ALA A 53 20.31 -1.47 20.61
CA ALA A 53 20.39 -1.46 22.07
C ALA A 53 19.04 -1.71 22.77
N ALA A 54 18.05 -2.28 22.09
CA ALA A 54 16.77 -2.64 22.72
C ALA A 54 16.96 -3.75 23.76
N THR A 55 16.48 -3.51 25.00
CA THR A 55 16.75 -4.38 26.16
C THR A 55 15.75 -5.52 26.32
N PHE A 56 14.50 -5.32 25.93
CA PHE A 56 13.40 -6.29 26.09
C PHE A 56 13.25 -6.74 27.55
N GLU A 57 13.17 -5.77 28.46
CA GLU A 57 12.94 -6.06 29.88
C GLU A 57 11.58 -6.74 30.07
N LYS A 58 11.54 -7.77 30.94
CA LYS A 58 10.33 -8.60 31.12
C LYS A 58 9.11 -7.76 31.50
N LEU A 59 9.28 -6.79 32.38
CA LEU A 59 8.17 -5.94 32.85
C LEU A 59 7.60 -5.09 31.72
N GLU A 60 8.44 -4.54 30.85
CA GLU A 60 8.03 -3.74 29.69
C GLU A 60 7.33 -4.62 28.64
N VAL A 61 7.89 -5.81 28.36
CA VAL A 61 7.26 -6.78 27.44
C VAL A 61 5.89 -7.21 27.95
N ASP A 62 5.74 -7.49 29.23
CA ASP A 62 4.46 -7.90 29.81
C ASP A 62 3.44 -6.74 29.82
N ALA A 63 3.87 -5.50 30.04
CA ALA A 63 3.01 -4.32 29.94
C ALA A 63 2.50 -4.10 28.49
N GLU A 64 3.39 -4.23 27.50
CA GLU A 64 3.07 -4.02 26.08
C GLU A 64 2.07 -5.07 25.53
N ARG A 65 2.04 -6.30 26.10
CA ARG A 65 1.02 -7.30 25.72
C ARG A 65 -0.40 -6.79 25.91
N GLY A 66 -0.65 -6.06 27.00
CA GLY A 66 -1.94 -5.44 27.26
C GLY A 66 -2.31 -4.41 26.20
N VAL A 67 -1.35 -3.56 25.84
CA VAL A 67 -1.52 -2.52 24.81
C VAL A 67 -1.87 -3.14 23.46
N ILE A 68 -1.09 -4.12 23.00
CA ILE A 68 -1.33 -4.82 21.72
C ILE A 68 -2.69 -5.54 21.74
N THR A 69 -3.07 -6.16 22.86
CA THR A 69 -4.35 -6.85 22.98
C THR A 69 -5.53 -5.86 22.88
N GLU A 70 -5.44 -4.69 23.51
CA GLU A 70 -6.47 -3.65 23.39
C GLU A 70 -6.51 -3.05 22.00
N GLU A 71 -5.38 -2.83 21.35
CA GLU A 71 -5.30 -2.40 19.95
C GLU A 71 -5.99 -3.42 19.04
N TRP A 72 -5.71 -4.71 19.19
CA TRP A 72 -6.37 -5.78 18.43
C TRP A 72 -7.89 -5.77 18.63
N ARG A 73 -8.36 -5.60 19.87
CA ARG A 73 -9.79 -5.51 20.18
C ARG A 73 -10.44 -4.28 19.54
N ALA A 74 -9.76 -3.15 19.60
CA ALA A 74 -10.28 -1.89 19.02
C ALA A 74 -10.41 -1.95 17.50
N HIS A 75 -9.59 -2.76 16.82
CA HIS A 75 -9.64 -2.91 15.37
C HIS A 75 -10.70 -3.91 14.86
N GLN A 76 -11.44 -4.62 15.72
CA GLN A 76 -12.44 -5.63 15.31
C GLN A 76 -13.78 -5.03 14.86
N ASP A 77 -13.74 -4.02 14.04
CA ASP A 77 -14.90 -3.42 13.41
C ASP A 77 -15.35 -4.18 12.14
N ALA A 78 -16.42 -3.72 11.50
CA ALA A 78 -16.93 -4.29 10.25
C ALA A 78 -15.88 -4.30 9.12
N LYS A 79 -15.01 -3.27 9.07
CA LYS A 79 -13.94 -3.17 8.09
C LYS A 79 -12.92 -4.27 8.28
N TRP A 80 -12.52 -4.54 9.51
CA TRP A 80 -11.61 -5.64 9.86
C TRP A 80 -12.22 -7.00 9.52
N ARG A 81 -13.48 -7.27 9.96
CA ARG A 81 -14.16 -8.55 9.67
C ARG A 81 -14.28 -8.79 8.16
N THR A 82 -14.64 -7.76 7.40
CA THR A 82 -14.70 -7.80 5.92
C THR A 82 -13.32 -8.09 5.31
N SER A 83 -12.27 -7.47 5.84
CA SER A 83 -10.89 -7.74 5.41
C SER A 83 -10.49 -9.17 5.69
N GLN A 84 -10.76 -9.69 6.90
CA GLN A 84 -10.47 -11.08 7.27
C GLN A 84 -11.18 -12.09 6.37
N ALA A 85 -12.46 -11.85 6.03
CA ALA A 85 -13.20 -12.70 5.11
C ALA A 85 -12.67 -12.65 3.66
N ARG A 86 -12.05 -11.55 3.25
CA ARG A 86 -11.42 -11.38 1.92
C ARG A 86 -10.01 -11.97 1.86
N CYS A 87 -9.22 -11.87 2.93
CA CYS A 87 -7.82 -12.29 2.95
C CYS A 87 -7.54 -13.68 2.38
N PRO A 88 -8.34 -14.75 2.65
CA PRO A 88 -8.12 -16.07 2.06
C PRO A 88 -8.15 -16.10 0.54
N PHE A 89 -8.87 -15.19 -0.08
CA PHE A 89 -8.97 -15.03 -1.54
C PHE A 89 -7.88 -14.10 -2.08
N LEU A 90 -7.74 -12.95 -1.45
CA LEU A 90 -6.81 -11.90 -1.89
C LEU A 90 -5.34 -12.29 -1.68
N LEU A 91 -5.03 -12.89 -0.54
CA LEU A 91 -3.68 -13.28 -0.14
C LEU A 91 -3.40 -14.78 -0.33
N ALA A 92 -4.25 -15.50 -1.08
CA ALA A 92 -4.05 -16.92 -1.36
C ALA A 92 -2.62 -17.20 -1.85
N ASN A 93 -2.01 -18.24 -1.34
CA ASN A 93 -0.64 -18.66 -1.67
C ASN A 93 0.46 -17.61 -1.44
N THR A 94 0.14 -16.48 -0.79
CA THR A 94 1.16 -15.54 -0.31
C THR A 94 1.58 -15.89 1.11
N ARG A 95 2.78 -15.47 1.47
CA ARG A 95 3.27 -15.54 2.85
C ARG A 95 2.43 -14.65 3.79
N ASN A 96 1.86 -13.58 3.27
CA ASN A 96 1.14 -12.57 4.02
C ASN A 96 -0.15 -13.10 4.64
N LEU A 97 -0.78 -14.11 4.04
CA LEU A 97 -2.02 -14.70 4.54
C LEU A 97 -1.94 -15.18 6.01
N ALA A 98 -0.79 -15.71 6.42
CA ALA A 98 -0.57 -16.23 7.77
C ALA A 98 0.20 -15.27 8.69
N ARG A 99 0.36 -13.99 8.29
CA ARG A 99 1.28 -13.04 8.96
C ARG A 99 0.68 -11.65 9.06
N GLU A 100 -0.46 -11.57 9.69
CA GLU A 100 -1.05 -10.24 9.97
C GLU A 100 -0.09 -9.43 10.86
N PRO A 101 0.18 -8.14 10.54
CA PRO A 101 1.18 -7.34 11.24
C PRO A 101 0.97 -7.21 12.75
N ILE A 102 -0.29 -7.16 13.22
CA ILE A 102 -0.59 -7.13 14.66
C ILE A 102 -0.26 -8.46 15.36
N GLY A 103 -0.09 -9.53 14.59
CA GLY A 103 0.25 -10.86 15.10
C GLY A 103 -0.94 -11.69 15.56
N LEU A 104 -0.63 -12.91 15.97
CA LEU A 104 -1.59 -13.84 16.56
C LEU A 104 -1.63 -13.61 18.07
N MET A 105 -2.81 -13.48 18.65
CA MET A 105 -2.95 -13.21 20.10
C MET A 105 -2.33 -14.28 20.97
N ASP A 106 -2.36 -15.54 20.56
CA ASP A 106 -1.65 -16.62 21.28
C ASP A 106 -0.13 -16.40 21.29
N THR A 107 0.42 -15.90 20.17
CA THR A 107 1.84 -15.53 20.10
C THR A 107 2.13 -14.31 20.98
N VAL A 108 1.30 -13.28 20.92
CA VAL A 108 1.43 -12.08 21.76
C VAL A 108 1.41 -12.47 23.25
N ALA A 109 0.52 -13.38 23.66
CA ALA A 109 0.41 -13.84 25.04
C ALA A 109 1.63 -14.63 25.52
N THR A 110 2.31 -15.37 24.63
CA THR A 110 3.32 -16.37 25.02
C THR A 110 4.75 -16.03 24.63
N VAL A 111 4.97 -15.10 23.69
CA VAL A 111 6.33 -14.73 23.23
C VAL A 111 7.20 -14.26 24.41
N THR A 112 8.40 -14.76 24.52
CA THR A 112 9.32 -14.42 25.58
C THR A 112 10.25 -13.28 25.22
N PRO A 113 10.81 -12.53 26.19
CA PRO A 113 11.86 -11.54 25.93
C PRO A 113 13.05 -12.10 25.16
N ALA A 114 13.41 -13.36 25.38
CA ALA A 114 14.49 -14.03 24.65
C ALA A 114 14.16 -14.22 23.18
N GLN A 115 12.93 -14.61 22.84
CA GLN A 115 12.47 -14.74 21.46
C GLN A 115 12.40 -13.38 20.74
N LEU A 116 11.93 -12.34 21.43
CA LEU A 116 11.94 -10.96 20.88
C LEU A 116 13.36 -10.49 20.61
N ARG A 117 14.29 -10.72 21.55
CA ARG A 117 15.71 -10.37 21.38
C ARG A 117 16.32 -11.13 20.21
N GLN A 118 16.01 -12.42 20.04
CA GLN A 118 16.50 -13.23 18.93
C GLN A 118 15.97 -12.69 17.57
N PHE A 119 14.70 -12.32 17.51
CA PHE A 119 14.11 -11.68 16.32
C PHE A 119 14.81 -10.36 16.02
N TYR A 120 14.95 -9.50 17.01
CA TYR A 120 15.61 -8.21 16.88
C TYR A 120 17.05 -8.35 16.39
N GLN A 121 17.86 -9.21 17.02
CA GLN A 121 19.25 -9.48 16.62
C GLN A 121 19.37 -10.04 15.20
N ARG A 122 18.36 -10.73 14.73
CA ARG A 122 18.33 -11.28 13.38
C ARG A 122 18.01 -10.24 12.31
N TRP A 123 17.06 -9.37 12.56
CA TRP A 123 16.49 -8.49 11.54
C TRP A 123 16.97 -7.04 11.63
N TYR A 124 17.28 -6.55 12.82
CA TYR A 124 17.79 -5.20 13.03
C TYR A 124 19.32 -5.16 12.80
N GLN A 125 19.69 -5.25 11.55
CA GLN A 125 21.08 -5.24 11.09
C GLN A 125 21.34 -4.03 10.20
N PRO A 126 22.50 -3.36 10.30
CA PRO A 126 22.81 -2.16 9.52
C PRO A 126 22.61 -2.32 8.00
N ASN A 127 22.96 -3.50 7.46
CA ASN A 127 22.79 -3.81 6.04
C ASN A 127 21.33 -4.15 5.64
N ASN A 128 20.41 -4.20 6.60
CA ASN A 128 18.97 -4.37 6.40
C ASN A 128 18.18 -3.10 6.77
N MET A 129 18.86 -1.98 6.95
CA MET A 129 18.28 -0.71 7.35
C MET A 129 18.54 0.37 6.30
N THR A 130 17.56 1.21 6.09
CA THR A 130 17.70 2.45 5.31
C THR A 130 17.41 3.63 6.23
N PHE A 131 18.31 4.60 6.24
CA PHE A 131 18.15 5.82 7.01
C PHE A 131 17.83 6.99 6.06
N ILE A 132 16.76 7.72 6.36
CA ILE A 132 16.26 8.80 5.52
C ILE A 132 16.15 10.08 6.34
N VAL A 133 16.76 11.14 5.86
CA VAL A 133 16.68 12.49 6.45
C VAL A 133 16.15 13.44 5.39
N VAL A 134 15.10 14.16 5.70
CA VAL A 134 14.50 15.17 4.82
C VAL A 134 14.26 16.43 5.61
N GLY A 135 14.68 17.56 5.07
CA GLY A 135 14.51 18.86 5.73
C GLY A 135 15.40 19.95 5.14
N ASP A 136 15.29 21.13 5.72
CA ASP A 136 16.19 22.27 5.43
C ASP A 136 17.49 22.10 6.22
N ILE A 137 18.33 21.19 5.73
CA ILE A 137 19.64 20.86 6.31
C ILE A 137 20.66 20.62 5.19
N ASP A 138 21.90 21.02 5.42
CA ASP A 138 23.00 20.69 4.51
C ASP A 138 23.21 19.16 4.45
N SER A 139 23.20 18.62 3.24
CA SER A 139 23.28 17.16 3.02
C SER A 139 24.61 16.56 3.50
N LYS A 140 25.71 17.32 3.47
CA LYS A 140 27.01 16.84 3.97
C LYS A 140 27.02 16.78 5.49
N GLU A 141 26.37 17.76 6.14
CA GLU A 141 26.21 17.76 7.60
C GLU A 141 25.32 16.61 8.05
N ALA A 142 24.17 16.40 7.39
CA ALA A 142 23.30 15.27 7.65
C ALA A 142 24.03 13.92 7.47
N LEU A 143 24.78 13.76 6.40
CA LEU A 143 25.57 12.55 6.15
C LEU A 143 26.67 12.33 7.20
N ALA A 144 27.32 13.39 7.67
CA ALA A 144 28.30 13.29 8.75
C ALA A 144 27.64 12.79 10.04
N LEU A 145 26.50 13.37 10.44
CA LEU A 145 25.74 12.93 11.61
C LEU A 145 25.30 11.46 11.51
N ILE A 146 24.83 11.02 10.34
CA ILE A 146 24.48 9.62 10.10
C ILE A 146 25.72 8.73 10.31
N LYS A 147 26.86 9.07 9.71
CA LYS A 147 28.11 8.32 9.83
C LYS A 147 28.58 8.24 11.28
N ASP A 148 28.61 9.36 11.99
CA ASP A 148 29.09 9.43 13.36
C ASP A 148 28.28 8.55 14.33
N ASN A 149 26.97 8.39 14.10
CA ASN A 149 26.09 7.62 14.96
C ASN A 149 25.90 6.18 14.52
N LEU A 150 25.79 5.91 13.21
CA LEU A 150 25.37 4.60 12.70
C LEU A 150 26.53 3.76 12.15
N SER A 151 27.69 4.35 11.79
CA SER A 151 28.81 3.55 11.27
C SER A 151 29.46 2.64 12.33
N LYS A 152 29.19 2.88 13.60
CA LYS A 152 29.71 2.10 14.73
C LYS A 152 28.80 0.91 15.10
N LEU A 153 27.65 0.80 14.46
CA LEU A 153 26.76 -0.33 14.67
C LEU A 153 27.46 -1.63 14.27
N PRO A 154 27.34 -2.71 15.07
CA PRO A 154 27.97 -3.97 14.76
C PRO A 154 27.38 -4.56 13.47
N ALA A 155 28.23 -4.76 12.47
CA ALA A 155 27.86 -5.40 11.22
C ALA A 155 27.82 -6.92 11.42
N ASN A 156 26.73 -7.45 11.92
CA ASN A 156 26.47 -8.87 11.92
C ASN A 156 25.93 -9.32 10.55
N LYS A 157 25.99 -10.61 10.29
CA LYS A 157 25.44 -11.16 9.04
C LYS A 157 23.92 -10.99 9.06
N ALA A 158 23.37 -10.14 8.18
CA ALA A 158 21.92 -10.01 8.07
C ALA A 158 21.28 -11.35 7.73
N ALA A 159 20.06 -11.52 8.20
CA ALA A 159 19.26 -12.66 7.78
C ALA A 159 19.06 -12.61 6.26
N GLU A 160 19.26 -13.74 5.59
CA GLU A 160 19.03 -13.83 4.16
C GLU A 160 17.59 -13.39 3.84
N ASN A 161 17.47 -12.47 2.91
CA ASN A 161 16.18 -12.08 2.38
C ASN A 161 15.66 -13.23 1.52
N ARG A 162 14.83 -14.09 2.08
CA ARG A 162 14.26 -15.22 1.34
C ARG A 162 13.14 -14.71 0.45
N VAL A 163 13.31 -14.83 -0.84
CA VAL A 163 12.23 -14.61 -1.81
C VAL A 163 11.23 -15.77 -1.67
N TRP A 164 9.98 -15.41 -1.43
CA TRP A 164 8.86 -16.34 -1.35
C TRP A 164 7.91 -16.02 -2.51
N PRO A 165 8.14 -16.63 -3.70
CA PRO A 165 7.33 -16.30 -4.86
C PRO A 165 5.88 -16.72 -4.61
N THR A 166 4.97 -15.80 -4.92
CA THR A 166 3.54 -16.04 -4.87
C THR A 166 3.16 -17.00 -5.99
N LYS A 167 2.37 -18.04 -5.65
CA LYS A 167 1.81 -18.95 -6.65
C LYS A 167 0.43 -18.47 -7.07
N ALA A 168 0.24 -18.37 -8.40
CA ALA A 168 -1.07 -18.04 -8.95
C ALA A 168 -2.07 -19.17 -8.67
N GLU A 169 -3.32 -18.80 -8.49
CA GLU A 169 -4.46 -19.71 -8.65
C GLU A 169 -4.76 -19.88 -10.14
N ASN A 170 -5.37 -21.01 -10.49
CA ASN A 170 -5.65 -21.36 -11.89
C ASN A 170 -7.16 -21.50 -12.18
N HIS A 171 -7.99 -20.92 -11.34
CA HIS A 171 -9.45 -20.95 -11.48
C HIS A 171 -10.10 -19.73 -10.84
N LEU A 172 -11.24 -19.36 -11.38
CA LEU A 172 -12.09 -18.31 -10.82
C LEU A 172 -12.73 -18.80 -9.52
N ARG A 173 -12.64 -17.98 -8.48
CA ARG A 173 -13.20 -18.25 -7.14
C ARG A 173 -14.34 -17.28 -6.83
N PHE A 174 -15.14 -17.62 -5.82
CA PHE A 174 -16.27 -16.80 -5.39
C PHE A 174 -16.22 -16.59 -3.88
N ASN A 175 -16.39 -15.35 -3.45
CA ASN A 175 -16.42 -14.94 -2.06
C ASN A 175 -17.72 -14.19 -1.76
N ILE A 176 -18.39 -14.55 -0.68
CA ILE A 176 -19.55 -13.82 -0.18
C ILE A 176 -19.23 -13.33 1.23
N ILE A 177 -19.25 -12.03 1.42
CA ILE A 177 -19.07 -11.39 2.71
C ILE A 177 -20.41 -10.83 3.16
N ASN A 178 -20.92 -11.36 4.26
CA ASN A 178 -22.13 -10.86 4.89
C ASN A 178 -21.80 -10.29 6.26
N ASP A 179 -21.91 -8.99 6.41
CA ASP A 179 -21.71 -8.30 7.68
C ASP A 179 -22.80 -7.24 7.88
N LYS A 180 -23.59 -7.39 8.95
CA LYS A 180 -24.75 -6.52 9.25
C LYS A 180 -24.40 -5.04 9.47
N GLU A 181 -23.16 -4.75 9.79
CA GLU A 181 -22.66 -3.37 9.99
C GLU A 181 -22.07 -2.80 8.70
N ASN A 182 -22.03 -3.58 7.64
CA ASN A 182 -21.57 -3.10 6.35
C ASN A 182 -22.57 -2.07 5.79
N ARG A 183 -22.07 -0.91 5.42
CA ARG A 183 -22.93 0.21 4.98
C ARG A 183 -23.23 0.22 3.49
N VAL A 184 -22.50 -0.56 2.71
CA VAL A 184 -22.56 -0.52 1.26
C VAL A 184 -22.56 -1.94 0.70
N ASN A 185 -23.67 -2.33 0.11
CA ASN A 185 -23.74 -3.56 -0.67
C ASN A 185 -23.05 -3.36 -2.02
N GLY A 186 -22.34 -4.36 -2.49
CA GLY A 186 -21.62 -4.23 -3.76
C GLY A 186 -21.03 -5.54 -4.25
N ILE A 187 -20.60 -5.49 -5.50
CA ILE A 187 -19.93 -6.61 -6.16
C ILE A 187 -18.59 -6.14 -6.73
N ALA A 188 -17.61 -7.01 -6.70
CA ALA A 188 -16.30 -6.74 -7.24
C ALA A 188 -15.70 -7.96 -7.94
N LEU A 189 -14.95 -7.72 -9.01
CA LEU A 189 -14.09 -8.71 -9.64
C LEU A 189 -12.64 -8.34 -9.34
N TYR A 190 -11.93 -9.25 -8.72
CA TYR A 190 -10.51 -9.12 -8.38
C TYR A 190 -9.68 -10.00 -9.31
N TYR A 191 -8.63 -9.44 -9.85
CA TYR A 191 -7.56 -10.17 -10.53
C TYR A 191 -6.29 -10.04 -9.69
N ARG A 192 -5.60 -11.16 -9.51
CA ARG A 192 -4.29 -11.19 -8.87
C ARG A 192 -3.24 -11.45 -9.94
N LEU A 193 -2.19 -10.64 -9.96
CA LEU A 193 -1.16 -10.68 -11.01
C LEU A 193 0.21 -10.29 -10.46
N PRO A 194 1.29 -10.72 -11.13
CA PRO A 194 2.63 -10.29 -10.78
C PRO A 194 2.74 -8.77 -10.74
N MET A 195 3.50 -8.26 -9.78
CA MET A 195 3.77 -6.83 -9.67
C MET A 195 4.83 -6.42 -10.68
N VAL A 196 4.59 -5.32 -11.40
CA VAL A 196 5.59 -4.73 -12.28
C VAL A 196 6.71 -4.13 -11.45
N GLN A 197 7.91 -4.69 -11.58
CA GLN A 197 9.12 -4.15 -10.96
C GLN A 197 9.71 -3.07 -11.87
N VAL A 198 9.59 -1.81 -11.46
CA VAL A 198 10.07 -0.68 -12.27
C VAL A 198 11.59 -0.56 -12.14
N ASN A 199 12.30 -1.02 -13.17
CA ASN A 199 13.77 -1.02 -13.25
C ASN A 199 14.31 -0.43 -14.56
N GLY A 200 13.43 0.07 -15.43
CA GLY A 200 13.78 0.68 -16.71
C GLY A 200 12.58 1.30 -17.41
N GLU A 201 12.78 1.85 -18.60
CA GLU A 201 11.75 2.57 -19.35
C GLU A 201 10.58 1.67 -19.73
N GLN A 202 10.84 0.43 -20.16
CA GLN A 202 9.79 -0.51 -20.55
C GLN A 202 8.87 -0.86 -19.37
N SER A 203 9.43 -1.13 -18.21
CA SER A 203 8.64 -1.44 -17.00
C SER A 203 7.92 -0.18 -16.46
N PHE A 204 8.47 1.00 -16.68
CA PHE A 204 7.79 2.27 -16.39
C PHE A 204 6.55 2.46 -17.28
N ILE A 205 6.68 2.16 -18.59
CA ILE A 205 5.54 2.19 -19.54
C ILE A 205 4.49 1.17 -19.09
N GLU A 206 4.90 -0.06 -18.81
CA GLU A 206 3.98 -1.12 -18.37
C GLU A 206 3.21 -0.76 -17.10
N GLN A 207 3.89 -0.19 -16.10
CA GLN A 207 3.21 0.29 -14.89
C GLN A 207 2.21 1.42 -15.20
N ALA A 208 2.57 2.31 -16.12
CA ALA A 208 1.69 3.40 -16.55
C ALA A 208 0.45 2.86 -17.28
N GLU A 209 0.59 1.84 -18.14
CA GLU A 209 -0.53 1.19 -18.83
C GLU A 209 -1.54 0.60 -17.83
N TRP A 210 -1.09 -0.17 -16.83
CA TRP A 210 -1.97 -0.67 -15.77
C TRP A 210 -2.69 0.46 -15.02
N SER A 211 -1.96 1.52 -14.70
CA SER A 211 -2.52 2.68 -14.01
C SER A 211 -3.52 3.47 -14.87
N MET A 212 -3.29 3.57 -16.18
CA MET A 212 -4.20 4.22 -17.12
C MET A 212 -5.47 3.38 -17.34
N LEU A 213 -5.37 2.06 -17.44
CA LEU A 213 -6.54 1.17 -17.51
C LEU A 213 -7.48 1.38 -16.30
N VAL A 214 -6.90 1.45 -15.10
CA VAL A 214 -7.67 1.74 -13.87
C VAL A 214 -8.38 3.10 -13.95
N GLN A 215 -7.67 4.11 -14.44
CA GLN A 215 -8.23 5.47 -14.53
C GLN A 215 -9.31 5.57 -15.61
N LEU A 216 -9.10 4.99 -16.78
CA LEU A 216 -10.06 4.93 -17.87
C LEU A 216 -11.37 4.25 -17.43
N PHE A 217 -11.26 3.10 -16.75
CA PHE A 217 -12.45 2.45 -16.18
C PHE A 217 -13.18 3.38 -15.18
N ASN A 218 -12.45 4.00 -14.28
CA ASN A 218 -13.04 4.89 -13.28
C ASN A 218 -13.73 6.10 -13.93
N GLN A 219 -13.11 6.71 -14.92
CA GLN A 219 -13.66 7.86 -15.62
C GLN A 219 -14.97 7.48 -16.33
N ARG A 220 -14.94 6.44 -17.17
CA ARG A 220 -16.13 5.94 -17.89
C ARG A 220 -17.26 5.56 -16.94
N LEU A 221 -16.94 4.86 -15.85
CA LEU A 221 -17.94 4.48 -14.83
C LEU A 221 -18.58 5.71 -14.19
N GLN A 222 -17.81 6.73 -13.84
CA GLN A 222 -18.32 7.97 -13.26
C GLN A 222 -19.20 8.76 -14.23
N GLU A 223 -18.79 8.88 -15.49
CA GLU A 223 -19.56 9.55 -16.54
C GLU A 223 -20.93 8.88 -16.73
N ARG A 224 -20.98 7.54 -16.80
CA ARG A 224 -22.23 6.80 -16.97
C ARG A 224 -23.13 6.81 -15.72
N ILE A 225 -22.55 6.93 -14.53
CA ILE A 225 -23.35 7.16 -13.32
C ILE A 225 -23.95 8.58 -13.33
N GLN A 226 -23.15 9.58 -13.69
CA GLN A 226 -23.57 11.00 -13.71
C GLN A 226 -24.60 11.28 -14.82
N SER A 227 -24.46 10.65 -15.99
CA SER A 227 -25.46 10.74 -17.07
C SER A 227 -26.79 10.06 -16.74
N GLY A 228 -26.82 9.24 -15.69
CA GLY A 228 -28.00 8.48 -15.29
C GLY A 228 -28.23 7.20 -16.10
N GLU A 229 -27.26 6.76 -16.90
CA GLU A 229 -27.33 5.46 -17.59
C GLU A 229 -27.28 4.28 -16.61
N LEU A 230 -26.45 4.39 -15.57
CA LEU A 230 -26.27 3.37 -14.55
C LEU A 230 -27.06 3.71 -13.28
N LYS A 231 -28.41 3.68 -13.38
CA LYS A 231 -29.31 4.05 -12.28
C LYS A 231 -29.29 3.07 -11.11
N THR A 232 -28.89 1.85 -11.35
CA THR A 232 -28.92 0.73 -10.38
C THR A 232 -27.69 0.69 -9.48
N ILE A 233 -26.67 1.48 -9.78
CA ILE A 233 -25.47 1.60 -8.94
C ILE A 233 -25.34 3.01 -8.34
N SER A 234 -24.82 3.07 -7.13
CA SER A 234 -24.60 4.31 -6.38
C SER A 234 -23.18 4.84 -6.49
N GLY A 235 -22.28 4.03 -7.03
CA GLY A 235 -20.87 4.36 -7.23
C GLY A 235 -20.06 3.13 -7.57
N GLY A 236 -18.79 3.32 -7.82
CA GLY A 236 -17.86 2.23 -8.08
C GLY A 236 -16.43 2.73 -8.22
N THR A 237 -15.50 1.81 -8.28
CA THR A 237 -14.06 2.11 -8.42
C THR A 237 -13.29 0.91 -8.94
N ALA A 238 -12.25 1.18 -9.71
CA ALA A 238 -11.16 0.25 -9.93
C ALA A 238 -9.91 0.74 -9.18
N ARG A 239 -9.12 -0.20 -8.67
CA ARG A 239 -7.83 0.10 -8.02
C ARG A 239 -6.86 -1.05 -8.21
N SER A 240 -5.56 -0.70 -8.17
CA SER A 240 -4.48 -1.66 -7.97
C SER A 240 -3.97 -1.56 -6.52
N VAL A 241 -3.73 -2.71 -5.89
CA VAL A 241 -3.25 -2.82 -4.51
C VAL A 241 -2.13 -3.86 -4.46
N LYS A 242 -1.00 -3.50 -3.87
CA LYS A 242 0.07 -4.46 -3.57
C LYS A 242 -0.42 -5.45 -2.51
N ILE A 243 -0.26 -6.75 -2.75
CA ILE A 243 -0.69 -7.83 -1.85
C ILE A 243 0.46 -8.69 -1.35
N ALA A 244 1.59 -8.66 -2.04
CA ALA A 244 2.85 -9.26 -1.65
C ALA A 244 4.00 -8.49 -2.34
N PRO A 245 5.27 -8.71 -1.98
CA PRO A 245 6.40 -8.04 -2.65
C PRO A 245 6.44 -8.22 -4.16
N ASP A 246 6.00 -9.38 -4.64
CA ASP A 246 6.00 -9.80 -6.04
C ASP A 246 4.61 -9.81 -6.69
N TYR A 247 3.55 -9.45 -5.95
CA TYR A 247 2.17 -9.59 -6.41
C TYR A 247 1.30 -8.40 -6.08
N GLN A 248 0.38 -8.08 -6.98
CA GLN A 248 -0.64 -7.06 -6.83
C GLN A 248 -2.03 -7.62 -7.15
N SER A 249 -3.06 -6.93 -6.71
CA SER A 249 -4.43 -7.18 -7.12
C SER A 249 -4.99 -5.96 -7.82
N LEU A 250 -5.55 -6.16 -8.99
CA LEU A 250 -6.36 -5.18 -9.70
C LEU A 250 -7.83 -5.57 -9.54
N PHE A 251 -8.66 -4.66 -9.06
CA PHE A 251 -10.08 -4.95 -8.89
C PHE A 251 -10.99 -3.88 -9.48
N PHE A 252 -12.17 -4.31 -9.89
CA PHE A 252 -13.28 -3.51 -10.38
C PHE A 252 -14.47 -3.74 -9.47
N ARG A 253 -15.01 -2.69 -8.88
CA ARG A 253 -16.11 -2.75 -7.92
C ARG A 253 -17.20 -1.78 -8.27
N VAL A 254 -18.44 -2.18 -8.09
CA VAL A 254 -19.60 -1.31 -8.09
C VAL A 254 -20.43 -1.51 -6.82
N ASN A 255 -21.08 -0.45 -6.38
CA ASN A 255 -21.94 -0.44 -5.21
C ASN A 255 -23.38 -0.43 -5.68
N ALA A 256 -24.18 -1.35 -5.15
CA ALA A 256 -25.59 -1.43 -5.45
C ALA A 256 -26.36 -0.20 -4.94
N ARG A 257 -27.34 0.24 -5.70
CA ARG A 257 -28.38 1.16 -5.22
C ARG A 257 -29.56 0.33 -4.73
N ASP A 258 -30.15 0.74 -3.62
CA ASP A 258 -31.36 0.13 -3.07
C ASP A 258 -31.23 -1.41 -2.88
N ASP A 259 -30.03 -1.88 -2.49
CA ASP A 259 -29.69 -3.28 -2.24
C ASP A 259 -29.91 -4.24 -3.42
N ASN A 260 -30.10 -3.74 -4.63
CA ASN A 260 -30.29 -4.55 -5.82
C ASN A 260 -28.95 -5.09 -6.36
N MET A 261 -28.49 -6.18 -5.77
CA MET A 261 -27.22 -6.81 -6.09
C MET A 261 -27.18 -7.40 -7.50
N GLN A 262 -28.32 -7.93 -8.01
CA GLN A 262 -28.38 -8.48 -9.36
C GLN A 262 -28.13 -7.41 -10.42
N ASP A 263 -28.76 -6.25 -10.26
CA ASP A 263 -28.57 -5.15 -11.21
C ASP A 263 -27.16 -4.56 -11.12
N ALA A 264 -26.56 -4.50 -9.91
CA ALA A 264 -25.17 -4.10 -9.73
C ALA A 264 -24.21 -5.08 -10.42
N ALA A 265 -24.47 -6.40 -10.31
CA ALA A 265 -23.69 -7.42 -11.00
C ALA A 265 -23.81 -7.27 -12.52
N ASN A 266 -25.03 -7.11 -13.03
CA ASN A 266 -25.30 -6.91 -14.45
C ASN A 266 -24.60 -5.63 -14.97
N ALA A 267 -24.64 -4.54 -14.21
CA ALA A 267 -23.96 -3.29 -14.58
C ALA A 267 -22.43 -3.45 -14.66
N LEU A 268 -21.80 -4.12 -13.68
CA LEU A 268 -20.37 -4.39 -13.75
C LEU A 268 -20.01 -5.31 -14.91
N MET A 269 -20.76 -6.39 -15.11
CA MET A 269 -20.53 -7.32 -16.23
C MET A 269 -20.71 -6.64 -17.59
N ALA A 270 -21.73 -5.79 -17.75
CA ALA A 270 -21.95 -5.02 -18.97
C ALA A 270 -20.80 -4.03 -19.25
N GLU A 271 -20.30 -3.37 -18.21
CA GLU A 271 -19.15 -2.46 -18.38
C GLU A 271 -17.88 -3.21 -18.82
N LEU A 272 -17.58 -4.35 -18.17
CA LEU A 272 -16.45 -5.19 -18.57
C LEU A 272 -16.63 -5.73 -20.00
N ALA A 273 -17.83 -6.16 -20.38
CA ALA A 273 -18.14 -6.64 -21.74
C ALA A 273 -18.03 -5.52 -22.78
N THR A 274 -18.43 -4.30 -22.46
CA THR A 274 -18.24 -3.13 -23.34
C THR A 274 -16.77 -2.90 -23.62
N ILE A 275 -15.92 -3.00 -22.61
CA ILE A 275 -14.45 -2.86 -22.80
C ILE A 275 -13.90 -4.07 -23.57
N ASP A 276 -14.41 -5.28 -23.33
CA ASP A 276 -14.01 -6.49 -24.08
C ASP A 276 -14.27 -6.33 -25.60
N GLN A 277 -15.40 -5.69 -25.97
CA GLN A 277 -15.84 -5.54 -27.36
C GLN A 277 -15.27 -4.32 -28.06
N HIS A 278 -15.21 -3.21 -27.39
CA HIS A 278 -14.93 -1.90 -27.98
C HIS A 278 -13.61 -1.27 -27.52
N GLY A 279 -13.01 -1.77 -26.41
CA GLY A 279 -11.83 -1.18 -25.80
C GLY A 279 -12.08 0.24 -25.26
N PHE A 280 -11.04 1.05 -25.30
CA PHE A 280 -11.07 2.47 -25.01
C PHE A 280 -10.82 3.27 -26.29
N SER A 281 -11.38 4.47 -26.39
CA SER A 281 -11.15 5.36 -27.54
C SER A 281 -9.81 6.11 -27.42
N ALA A 282 -9.34 6.64 -28.54
CA ALA A 282 -8.16 7.51 -28.53
C ALA A 282 -8.39 8.80 -27.73
N GLU A 283 -9.61 9.34 -27.80
CA GLU A 283 -10.00 10.55 -27.05
C GLU A 283 -9.96 10.31 -25.54
N GLU A 284 -10.55 9.22 -25.04
CA GLU A 284 -10.48 8.85 -23.61
C GLU A 284 -9.01 8.70 -23.13
N LEU A 285 -8.16 8.06 -23.95
CA LEU A 285 -6.76 7.89 -23.61
C LEU A 285 -5.99 9.22 -23.58
N ASP A 286 -6.25 10.11 -24.54
CA ASP A 286 -5.60 11.41 -24.62
C ASP A 286 -6.04 12.31 -23.46
N ASP A 287 -7.30 12.25 -23.04
CA ASP A 287 -7.81 12.95 -21.85
C ASP A 287 -7.15 12.46 -20.57
N VAL A 288 -7.00 11.15 -20.41
CA VAL A 288 -6.31 10.57 -19.25
C VAL A 288 -4.84 10.99 -19.24
N LYS A 289 -4.14 10.92 -20.37
CA LYS A 289 -2.74 11.36 -20.49
C LYS A 289 -2.59 12.85 -20.14
N SER A 290 -3.45 13.69 -20.73
CA SER A 290 -3.44 15.14 -20.53
C SER A 290 -3.68 15.50 -19.06
N THR A 291 -4.70 14.92 -18.45
CA THR A 291 -5.03 15.13 -17.04
C THR A 291 -3.86 14.73 -16.13
N ARG A 292 -3.25 13.57 -16.36
CA ARG A 292 -2.10 13.09 -15.58
C ARG A 292 -0.86 13.94 -15.77
N LEU A 293 -0.56 14.38 -17.00
CA LEU A 293 0.57 15.27 -17.26
C LEU A 293 0.37 16.63 -16.61
N THR A 294 -0.85 17.17 -16.63
CA THR A 294 -1.20 18.41 -15.91
C THR A 294 -0.96 18.25 -14.40
N TRP A 295 -1.40 17.13 -13.82
CA TRP A 295 -1.14 16.84 -12.40
C TRP A 295 0.36 16.74 -12.09
N LEU A 296 1.14 16.07 -12.93
CA LEU A 296 2.60 15.98 -12.78
C LEU A 296 3.27 17.35 -12.92
N LYS A 297 2.81 18.18 -13.86
CA LYS A 297 3.32 19.54 -14.03
C LYS A 297 3.03 20.41 -12.80
N ASN A 298 1.82 20.35 -12.26
CA ASN A 298 1.47 21.03 -11.02
C ASN A 298 2.37 20.56 -9.84
N ALA A 299 2.70 19.26 -9.81
CA ALA A 299 3.62 18.73 -8.81
C ALA A 299 5.06 19.26 -8.95
N VAL A 300 5.50 19.62 -10.16
CA VAL A 300 6.76 20.34 -10.40
C VAL A 300 6.66 21.77 -9.89
N ASP A 301 5.59 22.48 -10.27
CA ASP A 301 5.42 23.90 -9.95
C ASP A 301 5.27 24.15 -8.43
N GLN A 302 4.68 23.19 -7.71
CA GLN A 302 4.50 23.23 -6.26
C GLN A 302 5.62 22.54 -5.47
N GLN A 303 6.75 22.26 -6.10
CA GLN A 303 7.82 21.49 -5.44
C GLN A 303 8.36 22.15 -4.17
N ALA A 304 8.42 23.48 -4.13
CA ALA A 304 8.92 24.24 -2.98
C ALA A 304 7.97 24.21 -1.76
N GLU A 305 6.67 23.94 -1.99
CA GLU A 305 5.62 23.96 -0.95
C GLU A 305 5.30 22.54 -0.43
N ARG A 306 6.11 21.55 -0.76
CA ARG A 306 5.81 20.16 -0.43
C ARG A 306 5.88 19.89 1.06
N ASP A 307 4.92 19.12 1.52
CA ASP A 307 4.98 18.50 2.84
C ASP A 307 6.17 17.52 2.90
N LEU A 308 7.11 17.80 3.80
CA LEU A 308 8.31 16.99 4.01
C LEU A 308 7.97 15.57 4.46
N ARG A 309 6.84 15.35 5.15
CA ARG A 309 6.38 14.01 5.54
C ARG A 309 5.98 13.19 4.33
N MET A 310 5.31 13.79 3.35
CA MET A 310 5.01 13.12 2.07
C MET A 310 6.28 12.74 1.31
N LEU A 311 7.28 13.62 1.30
CA LEU A 311 8.56 13.35 0.67
C LEU A 311 9.29 12.21 1.36
N THR A 312 9.34 12.22 2.70
CA THR A 312 9.93 11.15 3.52
C THR A 312 9.23 9.81 3.26
N SER A 313 7.89 9.78 3.22
CA SER A 313 7.11 8.56 2.94
C SER A 313 7.38 8.02 1.53
N ARG A 314 7.53 8.90 0.52
CA ARG A 314 7.87 8.48 -0.84
C ARG A 314 9.28 7.89 -0.93
N LEU A 315 10.26 8.49 -0.24
CA LEU A 315 11.62 7.95 -0.17
C LEU A 315 11.66 6.60 0.54
N ALA A 316 10.93 6.46 1.65
CA ALA A 316 10.79 5.19 2.36
C ALA A 316 10.18 4.12 1.46
N SER A 317 9.06 4.43 0.79
CA SER A 317 8.41 3.52 -0.15
C SER A 317 9.33 3.13 -1.32
N SER A 318 10.08 4.08 -1.88
CA SER A 318 11.05 3.83 -2.94
C SER A 318 12.14 2.85 -2.48
N SER A 319 12.71 3.08 -1.29
CA SER A 319 13.71 2.20 -0.69
C SER A 319 13.17 0.80 -0.41
N LEU A 320 12.01 0.69 0.23
CA LEU A 320 11.37 -0.58 0.59
C LEU A 320 10.95 -1.42 -0.62
N ASN A 321 10.57 -0.77 -1.72
CA ASN A 321 10.17 -1.45 -2.95
C ASN A 321 11.30 -1.58 -3.97
N ASN A 322 12.50 -1.12 -3.64
CA ASN A 322 13.66 -1.08 -4.54
C ASN A 322 13.31 -0.43 -5.90
N THR A 323 12.54 0.67 -5.86
CA THR A 323 12.15 1.43 -7.05
C THR A 323 12.94 2.72 -7.15
N PRO A 324 13.30 3.20 -8.35
CA PRO A 324 13.98 4.48 -8.51
C PRO A 324 13.18 5.62 -7.90
N PHE A 325 13.84 6.47 -7.13
CA PHE A 325 13.25 7.73 -6.68
C PHE A 325 13.53 8.80 -7.73
N LEU A 326 12.47 9.27 -8.37
CA LEU A 326 12.53 10.35 -9.35
C LEU A 326 11.98 11.64 -8.73
N SER A 327 12.65 12.75 -9.00
CA SER A 327 12.11 14.07 -8.72
C SER A 327 10.82 14.32 -9.53
N PRO A 328 10.02 15.31 -9.17
CA PRO A 328 8.85 15.66 -9.96
C PRO A 328 9.16 16.02 -11.40
N GLU A 329 10.23 16.81 -11.59
CA GLU A 329 10.66 17.19 -12.93
C GLU A 329 11.07 15.96 -13.76
N GLU A 330 11.90 15.07 -13.20
CA GLU A 330 12.28 13.83 -13.87
C GLU A 330 11.06 12.97 -14.18
N THR A 331 10.12 12.84 -13.22
CA THR A 331 8.88 12.07 -13.42
C THR A 331 8.04 12.68 -14.54
N TYR A 332 7.87 14.00 -14.55
CA TYR A 332 7.11 14.70 -15.58
C TYR A 332 7.73 14.52 -16.97
N GLN A 333 9.04 14.78 -17.11
CA GLN A 333 9.74 14.68 -18.39
C GLN A 333 9.75 13.23 -18.92
N LEU A 334 10.02 12.27 -18.04
CA LEU A 334 10.00 10.84 -18.38
C LEU A 334 8.60 10.41 -18.84
N SER A 335 7.56 10.80 -18.09
CA SER A 335 6.17 10.50 -18.44
C SER A 335 5.78 11.14 -19.75
N LYS A 336 6.08 12.42 -19.96
CA LYS A 336 5.78 13.15 -21.20
C LYS A 336 6.39 12.48 -22.44
N ARG A 337 7.60 11.95 -22.30
CA ARG A 337 8.31 11.24 -23.38
C ARG A 337 7.79 9.83 -23.59
N LEU A 338 7.67 9.05 -22.53
CA LEU A 338 7.37 7.61 -22.65
C LEU A 338 5.90 7.30 -22.87
N TRP A 339 4.97 8.11 -22.32
CA TRP A 339 3.54 7.86 -22.51
C TRP A 339 3.05 8.08 -23.96
N GLN A 340 3.86 8.68 -24.82
CA GLN A 340 3.58 8.72 -26.26
C GLN A 340 3.55 7.32 -26.89
N GLN A 341 4.26 6.35 -26.28
CA GLN A 341 4.28 4.95 -26.73
C GLN A 341 3.06 4.15 -26.28
N ILE A 342 2.29 4.65 -25.30
CA ILE A 342 1.05 4.01 -24.84
C ILE A 342 -0.04 4.35 -25.85
N THR A 343 -0.64 3.32 -26.43
CA THR A 343 -1.67 3.44 -27.46
C THR A 343 -2.94 2.70 -27.04
N VAL A 344 -4.05 2.95 -27.69
CA VAL A 344 -5.28 2.17 -27.49
C VAL A 344 -5.04 0.69 -27.76
N GLN A 345 -4.17 0.37 -28.71
CA GLN A 345 -3.78 -1.01 -29.02
C GLN A 345 -3.02 -1.66 -27.86
N SER A 346 -2.02 -0.98 -27.29
CA SER A 346 -1.25 -1.51 -26.15
C SER A 346 -2.14 -1.70 -24.92
N LEU A 347 -3.08 -0.79 -24.68
CA LEU A 347 -4.08 -0.94 -23.60
C LEU A 347 -5.07 -2.08 -23.86
N ALA A 348 -5.48 -2.30 -25.11
CA ALA A 348 -6.33 -3.43 -25.47
C ALA A 348 -5.61 -4.78 -25.23
N GLU A 349 -4.32 -4.87 -25.54
CA GLU A 349 -3.49 -6.04 -25.25
C GLU A 349 -3.37 -6.30 -23.75
N LYS A 350 -3.13 -5.24 -22.95
CA LYS A 350 -3.12 -5.32 -21.48
C LYS A 350 -4.46 -5.74 -20.91
N TRP A 351 -5.55 -5.20 -21.44
CA TRP A 351 -6.90 -5.60 -21.05
C TRP A 351 -7.16 -7.09 -21.33
N GLN A 352 -6.82 -7.57 -22.54
CA GLN A 352 -6.95 -8.98 -22.87
C GLN A 352 -6.09 -9.88 -22.00
N GLN A 353 -4.86 -9.45 -21.66
CA GLN A 353 -3.99 -10.15 -20.71
C GLN A 353 -4.70 -10.29 -19.35
N LEU A 354 -5.30 -9.23 -18.85
CA LEU A 354 -6.05 -9.22 -17.60
C LEU A 354 -7.25 -10.18 -17.66
N ARG A 355 -8.05 -10.11 -18.73
CA ARG A 355 -9.27 -10.90 -18.89
C ARG A 355 -9.01 -12.41 -19.04
N LYS A 356 -7.85 -12.78 -19.55
CA LYS A 356 -7.40 -14.18 -19.63
C LYS A 356 -6.81 -14.70 -18.32
N ASN A 357 -6.56 -13.84 -17.36
CA ASN A 357 -5.97 -14.24 -16.08
C ASN A 357 -7.00 -15.02 -15.24
N GLN A 358 -6.68 -16.27 -14.92
CA GLN A 358 -7.54 -17.16 -14.14
C GLN A 358 -7.33 -17.00 -12.62
N ASP A 359 -6.27 -16.31 -12.19
CA ASP A 359 -6.09 -15.97 -10.77
C ASP A 359 -6.99 -14.79 -10.40
N ALA A 360 -8.26 -15.09 -10.29
CA ALA A 360 -9.33 -14.11 -10.07
C ALA A 360 -10.37 -14.62 -9.07
N PHE A 361 -11.12 -13.66 -8.50
CA PHE A 361 -12.31 -14.01 -7.72
C PHE A 361 -13.37 -12.92 -7.79
N TRP A 362 -14.62 -13.35 -7.81
CA TRP A 362 -15.75 -12.49 -7.56
C TRP A 362 -15.98 -12.35 -6.06
N GLU A 363 -16.27 -11.15 -5.62
CA GLU A 363 -16.65 -10.85 -4.26
C GLU A 363 -18.01 -10.15 -4.24
N GLN A 364 -18.93 -10.72 -3.49
CA GLN A 364 -20.18 -10.08 -3.15
C GLN A 364 -20.13 -9.65 -1.69
N MET A 365 -20.37 -8.39 -1.43
CA MET A 365 -20.42 -7.81 -0.09
C MET A 365 -21.83 -7.33 0.21
N VAL A 366 -22.45 -7.86 1.26
CA VAL A 366 -23.84 -7.59 1.63
C VAL A 366 -23.99 -7.36 3.14
N ASN A 367 -25.03 -6.64 3.50
CA ASN A 367 -25.42 -6.42 4.90
C ASN A 367 -26.68 -7.20 5.30
N ASN A 368 -27.16 -8.12 4.44
CA ASN A 368 -28.37 -8.88 4.67
C ASN A 368 -28.23 -10.29 4.08
N GLU A 369 -28.58 -11.33 4.85
CA GLU A 369 -28.52 -12.73 4.41
C GLU A 369 -29.45 -13.04 3.21
N VAL A 370 -30.56 -12.29 3.06
CA VAL A 370 -31.49 -12.49 1.94
C VAL A 370 -30.91 -11.99 0.62
N ALA A 371 -30.15 -10.89 0.65
CA ALA A 371 -29.52 -10.35 -0.54
C ALA A 371 -28.39 -11.25 -1.06
N ALA A 372 -27.65 -11.93 -0.17
CA ALA A 372 -26.59 -12.87 -0.54
C ALA A 372 -27.06 -14.06 -1.38
N LYS A 373 -28.24 -14.56 -1.12
CA LYS A 373 -28.80 -15.77 -1.81
C LYS A 373 -29.36 -15.48 -3.20
N LYS A 374 -29.61 -14.22 -3.56
CA LYS A 374 -30.24 -13.84 -4.84
C LYS A 374 -29.26 -13.45 -5.95
N ALA A 375 -27.99 -13.27 -5.67
CA ALA A 375 -27.04 -12.72 -6.61
C ALA A 375 -25.99 -13.73 -7.15
N LEU A 376 -26.05 -14.98 -6.69
CA LEU A 376 -25.29 -16.13 -7.23
C LEU A 376 -26.21 -17.01 -8.09
#